data_7ff2a21b4111a9b0d373258b9976a166
#
_entry.id   7ff2a21b4111a9b0d373258b9976a166
#
_cell.length_a   1.000
_cell.length_b   1.000
_cell.length_c   1.000
_cell.angle_alpha   90.00
_cell.angle_beta   90.00
_cell.angle_gamma   90.00
#
_symmetry.space_group_name_H-M   'P 1'
#
loop_
_entity.id
_entity.type
_entity.pdbx_description
1 polymer ?
#
loop_
_entity_poly.entity_id
_entity_poly.type
_entity_poly.pdbx_seq_one_letter_code
_entity_poly.pdbx_strand_id
1 'polypeptide(L)'
;MICLLWFASPAFAQHILPEKERARVIDEILAERFNSLLPELMDKTEIDMWILISREYNEDPVLRTMLPATWLNARRRTILVFYRDKNKNTIDKLAVARYNVGENIESAWDKEKEPDQWKRLMEIIEEKNPAKIALNYSRDHNIADGLDKTDYDEFMQYLPSRFKKRVVSAEQLAVRWIETRTEREMVLFNQLVSITHEIIAEAFSEKVITTGVTTTSDVEWWMRQKVTEMGVETWFHPTVDIQRSNEGLVSHLYSFSGRPEDMVILPGDLLHCDFGITYLRLNTDCQELAYVLKPGETSAPSFLVEALKKGNRVQDHLTESMKEGLTGNEILSTALDKGRNEGLRPAIYTHPLGAYGHSAGTTIGMWDSQGGVMKDDGENYPLNLNTVYAIELNSTVHLPEWDRDIRIMLEEAGFFGPEGFRYVNGRQTELLLIPRLVPHQGQ
;
A
#
# COMPACT_ATOMS: atom_id res chain seq x y z
N MET A 1 56.49 -7.60 10.56
CA MET A 1 55.18 -8.18 10.91
C MET A 1 54.19 -7.01 10.88
N ILE A 2 53.55 -6.80 9.70
CA ILE A 2 52.64 -5.68 9.46
C ILE A 2 51.24 -6.22 9.64
N CYS A 3 50.57 -5.80 10.74
CA CYS A 3 49.14 -6.06 10.94
C CYS A 3 48.33 -5.22 9.98
N LEU A 4 47.74 -5.84 8.98
CA LEU A 4 46.64 -5.25 8.18
C LEU A 4 45.37 -5.25 9.04
N LEU A 5 45.00 -4.08 9.56
CA LEU A 5 43.70 -3.84 10.12
C LEU A 5 42.68 -3.74 8.95
N TRP A 6 41.90 -4.77 8.78
CA TRP A 6 40.67 -4.71 7.94
C TRP A 6 39.64 -3.85 8.67
N PHE A 7 39.44 -2.61 8.22
CA PHE A 7 38.25 -1.87 8.55
C PHE A 7 37.11 -2.43 7.68
N ALA A 8 36.36 -3.36 8.24
CA ALA A 8 35.03 -3.69 7.70
C ALA A 8 34.19 -2.43 7.89
N SER A 9 33.83 -1.75 6.80
CA SER A 9 32.74 -0.79 6.81
C SER A 9 31.52 -1.52 7.39
N PRO A 10 30.77 -0.95 8.35
CA PRO A 10 29.52 -1.54 8.75
C PRO A 10 28.59 -1.50 7.54
N ALA A 11 28.43 -2.63 6.86
CA ALA A 11 27.26 -2.84 6.07
C ALA A 11 26.09 -2.73 7.06
N PHE A 12 25.26 -1.72 6.96
CA PHE A 12 23.98 -1.68 7.61
C PHE A 12 23.15 -2.80 6.97
N ALA A 13 23.38 -4.04 7.41
CA ALA A 13 22.51 -5.14 7.11
C ALA A 13 21.17 -4.78 7.77
N GLN A 14 20.21 -4.36 6.98
CA GLN A 14 18.85 -4.19 7.48
C GLN A 14 18.40 -5.55 8.01
N HIS A 15 18.18 -5.63 9.32
CA HIS A 15 17.83 -6.88 9.98
C HIS A 15 16.36 -7.16 9.74
N ILE A 16 16.09 -7.99 8.75
CA ILE A 16 14.76 -8.62 8.62
C ILE A 16 14.59 -9.58 9.79
N LEU A 17 13.53 -9.37 10.57
CA LEU A 17 13.26 -10.18 11.76
C LEU A 17 13.04 -11.66 11.40
N PRO A 18 13.49 -12.60 12.24
CA PRO A 18 13.10 -14.00 12.14
C PRO A 18 11.58 -14.16 12.30
N GLU A 19 10.99 -15.21 11.72
CA GLU A 19 9.54 -15.45 11.69
C GLU A 19 8.86 -15.32 13.06
N LYS A 20 9.45 -15.87 14.11
CA LYS A 20 8.90 -15.79 15.47
C LYS A 20 8.80 -14.34 15.98
N GLU A 21 9.80 -13.51 15.66
CA GLU A 21 9.81 -12.10 16.06
C GLU A 21 8.83 -11.28 15.19
N ARG A 22 8.71 -11.62 13.90
CA ARG A 22 7.67 -11.04 13.03
C ARG A 22 6.27 -11.31 13.59
N ALA A 23 6.00 -12.56 13.97
CA ALA A 23 4.73 -12.95 14.55
C ALA A 23 4.43 -12.15 15.82
N ARG A 24 5.42 -11.97 16.70
CA ARG A 24 5.28 -11.13 17.89
C ARG A 24 4.95 -9.68 17.56
N VAL A 25 5.66 -9.08 16.61
CA VAL A 25 5.42 -7.67 16.21
C VAL A 25 4.05 -7.51 15.59
N ILE A 26 3.61 -8.42 14.72
CA ILE A 26 2.29 -8.41 14.10
C ILE A 26 1.18 -8.48 15.18
N ASP A 27 1.31 -9.39 16.14
CA ASP A 27 0.30 -9.57 17.19
C ASP A 27 0.28 -8.39 18.17
N GLU A 28 1.43 -7.75 18.45
CA GLU A 28 1.50 -6.51 19.24
C GLU A 28 0.82 -5.32 18.56
N ILE A 29 1.03 -5.15 17.24
CA ILE A 29 0.35 -4.12 16.44
C ILE A 29 -1.15 -4.39 16.44
N LEU A 30 -1.55 -5.64 16.25
CA LEU A 30 -2.94 -6.03 16.23
C LEU A 30 -3.63 -5.76 17.58
N ALA A 31 -2.93 -6.04 18.69
CA ALA A 31 -3.41 -5.71 20.03
C ALA A 31 -3.60 -4.20 20.23
N GLU A 32 -2.65 -3.38 19.78
CA GLU A 32 -2.77 -1.91 19.80
C GLU A 32 -3.98 -1.43 19.00
N ARG A 33 -4.14 -1.93 17.78
CA ARG A 33 -5.27 -1.58 16.90
C ARG A 33 -6.62 -1.96 17.53
N PHE A 34 -6.73 -3.13 18.14
CA PHE A 34 -7.96 -3.57 18.83
C PHE A 34 -8.28 -2.79 20.10
N ASN A 35 -7.27 -2.34 20.83
CA ASN A 35 -7.47 -1.70 22.11
C ASN A 35 -7.62 -0.18 22.02
N SER A 36 -7.00 0.45 21.03
CA SER A 36 -6.98 1.90 20.86
C SER A 36 -7.76 2.36 19.63
N LEU A 37 -7.41 1.83 18.45
CA LEU A 37 -7.97 2.31 17.19
C LEU A 37 -9.42 1.86 16.98
N LEU A 38 -9.73 0.58 17.18
CA LEU A 38 -11.06 0.04 16.89
C LEU A 38 -12.19 0.73 17.68
N PRO A 39 -12.06 0.96 19.01
CA PRO A 39 -13.08 1.70 19.76
C PRO A 39 -13.31 3.12 19.22
N GLU A 40 -12.23 3.83 18.88
CA GLU A 40 -12.30 5.17 18.30
C GLU A 40 -13.04 5.16 16.94
N LEU A 41 -12.72 4.22 16.07
CA LEU A 41 -13.36 4.11 14.76
C LEU A 41 -14.84 3.73 14.87
N MET A 42 -15.21 2.83 15.77
CA MET A 42 -16.60 2.47 16.03
C MET A 42 -17.40 3.67 16.57
N ASP A 43 -16.80 4.49 17.43
CA ASP A 43 -17.44 5.71 17.93
C ASP A 43 -17.62 6.75 16.82
N LYS A 44 -16.58 6.98 15.98
CA LYS A 44 -16.64 7.92 14.85
C LYS A 44 -17.66 7.54 13.78
N THR A 45 -17.83 6.24 13.53
CA THR A 45 -18.80 5.72 12.54
C THR A 45 -20.17 5.42 13.13
N GLU A 46 -20.34 5.63 14.44
CA GLU A 46 -21.57 5.35 15.19
C GLU A 46 -22.06 3.90 15.04
N ILE A 47 -21.15 2.93 14.94
CA ILE A 47 -21.45 1.50 14.88
C ILE A 47 -21.37 0.90 16.28
N ASP A 48 -22.45 0.22 16.70
CA ASP A 48 -22.46 -0.44 18.01
C ASP A 48 -21.94 -1.88 17.92
N MET A 49 -22.26 -2.59 16.83
CA MET A 49 -21.80 -3.96 16.61
C MET A 49 -21.28 -4.13 15.20
N TRP A 50 -20.06 -4.62 15.07
CA TRP A 50 -19.45 -4.99 13.80
C TRP A 50 -19.27 -6.50 13.74
N ILE A 51 -19.81 -7.13 12.70
CA ILE A 51 -19.76 -8.58 12.51
C ILE A 51 -19.03 -8.85 11.19
N LEU A 52 -17.93 -9.60 11.26
CA LEU A 52 -17.18 -10.08 10.10
C LEU A 52 -17.35 -11.60 10.02
N ILE A 53 -17.70 -12.09 8.84
CA ILE A 53 -17.96 -13.51 8.60
C ILE A 53 -17.07 -13.96 7.46
N SER A 54 -16.28 -15.00 7.68
CA SER A 54 -15.39 -15.56 6.66
C SER A 54 -15.38 -17.07 6.69
N ARG A 55 -15.18 -17.65 5.50
CA ARG A 55 -14.89 -19.07 5.33
C ARG A 55 -13.40 -19.27 5.04
N GLU A 56 -12.87 -20.40 5.46
CA GLU A 56 -11.49 -20.83 5.16
C GLU A 56 -11.26 -20.83 3.64
N TYR A 57 -10.20 -20.13 3.18
CA TYR A 57 -9.83 -19.88 1.78
C TYR A 57 -10.77 -18.94 0.99
N ASN A 58 -11.74 -18.33 1.65
CA ASN A 58 -12.56 -17.25 1.09
C ASN A 58 -12.75 -16.19 2.18
N GLU A 59 -11.61 -15.65 2.62
CA GLU A 59 -11.59 -14.68 3.69
C GLU A 59 -12.04 -13.30 3.22
N ASP A 60 -12.88 -12.68 4.02
CA ASP A 60 -13.12 -11.24 3.99
C ASP A 60 -11.76 -10.50 4.12
N PRO A 61 -11.42 -9.58 3.21
CA PRO A 61 -10.14 -8.89 3.23
C PRO A 61 -9.88 -8.16 4.56
N VAL A 62 -10.89 -7.55 5.16
CA VAL A 62 -10.75 -6.85 6.44
C VAL A 62 -10.50 -7.86 7.58
N LEU A 63 -11.28 -8.93 7.65
CA LEU A 63 -11.09 -9.98 8.65
C LEU A 63 -9.67 -10.57 8.55
N ARG A 64 -9.15 -10.75 7.35
CA ARG A 64 -7.79 -11.27 7.14
C ARG A 64 -6.73 -10.41 7.85
N THR A 65 -6.91 -9.09 7.90
CA THR A 65 -6.00 -8.19 8.63
C THR A 65 -6.11 -8.31 10.15
N MET A 66 -7.19 -8.93 10.66
CA MET A 66 -7.47 -9.10 12.08
C MET A 66 -7.04 -10.45 12.65
N LEU A 67 -6.58 -11.37 11.78
CA LEU A 67 -6.11 -12.69 12.21
C LEU A 67 -4.77 -12.58 12.93
N PRO A 68 -4.52 -13.40 13.98
CA PRO A 68 -3.20 -13.46 14.62
C PRO A 68 -2.14 -13.96 13.63
N ALA A 69 -0.88 -13.67 13.91
CA ALA A 69 0.22 -14.06 13.02
C ALA A 69 0.31 -15.58 12.78
N THR A 70 -0.15 -16.38 13.75
CA THR A 70 -0.16 -17.85 13.64
C THR A 70 -1.30 -18.42 12.79
N TRP A 71 -2.25 -17.58 12.37
CA TRP A 71 -3.36 -17.98 11.50
C TRP A 71 -3.10 -17.46 10.08
N LEU A 72 -2.63 -18.35 9.20
CA LEU A 72 -2.40 -18.02 7.80
C LEU A 72 -3.72 -17.87 7.02
N ASN A 73 -4.78 -18.52 7.49
CA ASN A 73 -6.14 -18.45 6.96
C ASN A 73 -7.15 -18.50 8.12
N ALA A 74 -8.38 -18.09 7.87
CA ALA A 74 -9.49 -18.34 8.78
C ALA A 74 -9.71 -19.85 8.98
N ARG A 75 -10.42 -20.25 10.02
CA ARG A 75 -10.68 -21.65 10.36
C ARG A 75 -12.13 -22.01 10.11
N ARG A 76 -12.40 -22.83 9.05
CA ARG A 76 -13.76 -23.21 8.65
C ARG A 76 -14.62 -21.98 8.38
N ARG A 77 -15.67 -21.75 9.19
CA ARG A 77 -16.34 -20.45 9.29
C ARG A 77 -15.90 -19.78 10.59
N THR A 78 -15.30 -18.64 10.48
CA THR A 78 -14.90 -17.75 11.58
C THR A 78 -15.79 -16.52 11.55
N ILE A 79 -16.47 -16.23 12.65
CA ILE A 79 -17.30 -15.04 12.80
C ILE A 79 -16.71 -14.22 13.93
N LEU A 80 -16.26 -13.00 13.62
CA LEU A 80 -15.80 -12.04 14.62
C LEU A 80 -16.94 -11.07 14.96
N VAL A 81 -17.11 -10.77 16.23
CA VAL A 81 -18.12 -9.83 16.72
C VAL A 81 -17.43 -8.82 17.63
N PHE A 82 -17.45 -7.57 17.23
CA PHE A 82 -17.00 -6.44 18.01
C PHE A 82 -18.21 -5.66 18.48
N TYR A 83 -18.37 -5.52 19.80
CA TYR A 83 -19.49 -4.78 20.38
C TYR A 83 -18.98 -3.64 21.26
N ARG A 84 -19.35 -2.42 20.91
CA ARG A 84 -18.98 -1.20 21.62
C ARG A 84 -20.00 -0.87 22.70
N ASP A 85 -19.68 -1.14 23.97
CA ASP A 85 -20.49 -0.72 25.10
C ASP A 85 -20.10 0.70 25.52
N LYS A 86 -20.84 1.69 25.01
CA LYS A 86 -20.59 3.12 25.28
C LYS A 86 -20.81 3.47 26.75
N ASN A 87 -21.69 2.74 27.46
CA ASN A 87 -21.98 3.00 28.87
C ASN A 87 -20.81 2.60 29.77
N LYS A 88 -20.14 1.47 29.44
CA LYS A 88 -18.97 0.99 30.18
C LYS A 88 -17.66 1.49 29.59
N ASN A 89 -17.70 2.16 28.44
CA ASN A 89 -16.53 2.54 27.67
C ASN A 89 -15.61 1.36 27.33
N THR A 90 -16.19 0.19 27.01
CA THR A 90 -15.48 -1.05 26.67
C THR A 90 -15.84 -1.54 25.28
N ILE A 91 -15.00 -2.41 24.75
CA ILE A 91 -15.28 -3.16 23.54
C ILE A 91 -15.17 -4.66 23.82
N ASP A 92 -16.25 -5.39 23.54
CA ASP A 92 -16.23 -6.86 23.57
C ASP A 92 -15.68 -7.34 22.23
N LYS A 93 -14.72 -8.23 22.28
CA LYS A 93 -14.05 -8.85 21.13
C LYS A 93 -14.30 -10.35 21.18
N LEU A 94 -15.30 -10.81 20.44
CA LEU A 94 -15.80 -12.18 20.52
C LEU A 94 -15.63 -12.91 19.19
N ALA A 95 -15.33 -14.19 19.24
CA ALA A 95 -15.35 -15.07 18.08
C ALA A 95 -16.46 -16.13 18.25
N VAL A 96 -17.42 -16.17 17.33
CA VAL A 96 -18.28 -17.33 17.21
C VAL A 96 -17.53 -18.35 16.36
N ALA A 97 -16.53 -18.95 16.98
CA ALA A 97 -15.59 -19.90 16.42
C ALA A 97 -15.19 -20.92 17.50
N ARG A 98 -14.63 -22.07 17.09
CA ARG A 98 -14.26 -23.16 18.00
C ARG A 98 -13.09 -22.81 18.93
N TYR A 99 -12.32 -21.79 18.61
CA TYR A 99 -11.10 -21.38 19.30
C TYR A 99 -11.06 -19.88 19.45
N ASN A 100 -10.28 -19.40 20.40
CA ASN A 100 -9.88 -18.00 20.44
C ASN A 100 -9.18 -17.63 19.14
N VAL A 101 -9.37 -16.42 18.66
CA VAL A 101 -8.64 -15.88 17.50
C VAL A 101 -7.49 -15.03 18.05
N GLY A 102 -6.35 -15.70 18.24
CA GLY A 102 -5.20 -15.15 18.95
C GLY A 102 -5.50 -14.91 20.45
N GLU A 103 -4.78 -13.96 21.00
CA GLU A 103 -4.95 -13.55 22.41
C GLU A 103 -5.98 -12.43 22.60
N ASN A 104 -6.37 -11.77 21.50
CA ASN A 104 -7.20 -10.57 21.54
C ASN A 104 -8.70 -10.82 21.41
N ILE A 105 -9.12 -11.95 20.83
CA ILE A 105 -10.52 -12.24 20.53
C ILE A 105 -10.91 -13.58 21.15
N GLU A 106 -11.78 -13.54 22.14
CA GLU A 106 -12.17 -14.72 22.92
C GLU A 106 -13.25 -15.52 22.20
N SER A 107 -13.13 -16.86 22.23
CA SER A 107 -14.19 -17.75 21.74
C SER A 107 -15.43 -17.64 22.61
N ALA A 108 -16.54 -17.30 21.98
CA ALA A 108 -17.85 -17.20 22.60
C ALA A 108 -18.79 -18.37 22.20
N TRP A 109 -18.25 -19.43 21.60
CA TRP A 109 -19.06 -20.57 21.11
C TRP A 109 -18.56 -21.91 21.64
N ASP A 110 -19.38 -22.51 22.49
CA ASP A 110 -19.24 -23.90 22.94
C ASP A 110 -20.14 -24.79 22.06
N LYS A 111 -19.53 -25.46 21.08
CA LYS A 111 -20.25 -26.31 20.11
C LYS A 111 -20.95 -27.50 20.77
N GLU A 112 -20.47 -27.97 21.94
CA GLU A 112 -21.09 -29.10 22.61
C GLU A 112 -22.39 -28.67 23.32
N LYS A 113 -22.51 -27.40 23.71
CA LYS A 113 -23.74 -26.84 24.29
C LYS A 113 -24.72 -26.35 23.23
N GLU A 114 -24.21 -25.67 22.19
CA GLU A 114 -25.00 -25.18 21.07
C GLU A 114 -24.30 -25.54 19.76
N PRO A 115 -24.73 -26.61 19.07
CA PRO A 115 -24.08 -27.06 17.84
C PRO A 115 -24.30 -26.13 16.64
N ASP A 116 -25.32 -25.27 16.69
CA ASP A 116 -25.62 -24.31 15.63
C ASP A 116 -24.91 -22.98 15.84
N GLN A 117 -23.91 -22.70 15.00
CA GLN A 117 -23.11 -21.48 15.05
C GLN A 117 -23.95 -20.22 14.83
N TRP A 118 -24.92 -20.26 13.94
CA TRP A 118 -25.81 -19.13 13.68
C TRP A 118 -26.70 -18.83 14.88
N LYS A 119 -27.23 -19.86 15.52
CA LYS A 119 -28.05 -19.68 16.72
C LYS A 119 -27.24 -19.01 17.83
N ARG A 120 -25.98 -19.43 18.05
CA ARG A 120 -25.12 -18.76 19.03
C ARG A 120 -24.87 -17.29 18.69
N LEU A 121 -24.65 -16.95 17.42
CA LEU A 121 -24.54 -15.56 16.99
C LEU A 121 -25.81 -14.76 17.30
N MET A 122 -26.98 -15.32 17.05
CA MET A 122 -28.24 -14.64 17.36
C MET A 122 -28.42 -14.41 18.86
N GLU A 123 -28.04 -15.37 19.71
CA GLU A 123 -28.04 -15.19 21.17
C GLU A 123 -27.19 -13.99 21.60
N ILE A 124 -25.99 -13.83 21.02
CA ILE A 124 -25.10 -12.68 21.31
C ILE A 124 -25.76 -11.36 20.85
N ILE A 125 -26.35 -11.34 19.67
CA ILE A 125 -27.06 -10.15 19.16
C ILE A 125 -28.25 -9.79 20.07
N GLU A 126 -29.01 -10.77 20.52
CA GLU A 126 -30.14 -10.56 21.44
C GLU A 126 -29.68 -10.04 22.80
N GLU A 127 -28.62 -10.61 23.36
CA GLU A 127 -28.04 -10.21 24.64
C GLU A 127 -27.53 -8.77 24.61
N LYS A 128 -26.80 -8.41 23.55
CA LYS A 128 -26.20 -7.06 23.39
C LYS A 128 -27.20 -6.02 22.90
N ASN A 129 -28.24 -6.42 22.19
CA ASN A 129 -29.30 -5.58 21.64
C ASN A 129 -28.78 -4.30 20.93
N PRO A 130 -27.85 -4.40 19.95
CA PRO A 130 -27.23 -3.25 19.31
C PRO A 130 -28.28 -2.42 18.53
N ALA A 131 -28.08 -1.09 18.44
CA ALA A 131 -28.90 -0.23 17.61
C ALA A 131 -28.52 -0.34 16.13
N LYS A 132 -27.21 -0.49 15.84
CA LYS A 132 -26.70 -0.71 14.49
C LYS A 132 -25.84 -1.97 14.46
N ILE A 133 -26.07 -2.84 13.47
CA ILE A 133 -25.29 -4.07 13.18
C ILE A 133 -24.65 -3.86 11.82
N ALA A 134 -23.32 -3.71 11.80
CA ALA A 134 -22.58 -3.48 10.58
C ALA A 134 -22.01 -4.78 10.03
N LEU A 135 -22.16 -4.99 8.71
CA LEU A 135 -21.62 -6.11 7.95
C LEU A 135 -20.76 -5.59 6.79
N ASN A 136 -19.72 -6.33 6.42
CA ASN A 136 -18.81 -5.95 5.35
C ASN A 136 -19.41 -6.18 3.97
N TYR A 137 -20.27 -5.27 3.54
CA TYR A 137 -20.66 -5.13 2.15
C TYR A 137 -20.54 -3.65 1.74
N SER A 138 -20.06 -3.43 0.54
CA SER A 138 -19.80 -2.11 -0.02
C SER A 138 -20.10 -2.10 -1.51
N ARG A 139 -20.49 -0.94 -2.00
CA ARG A 139 -20.64 -0.69 -3.43
C ARG A 139 -19.38 -0.03 -4.00
N ASP A 140 -18.71 0.75 -3.19
CA ASP A 140 -17.68 1.71 -3.63
C ASP A 140 -16.25 1.28 -3.22
N HIS A 141 -16.12 0.30 -2.31
CA HIS A 141 -14.82 -0.20 -1.83
C HIS A 141 -14.79 -1.72 -1.81
N ASN A 142 -14.13 -2.34 -2.77
CA ASN A 142 -14.02 -3.80 -2.91
C ASN A 142 -13.42 -4.48 -1.67
N ILE A 143 -12.44 -3.87 -1.00
CA ILE A 143 -11.84 -4.39 0.24
C ILE A 143 -12.86 -4.43 1.39
N ALA A 144 -13.85 -3.55 1.38
CA ALA A 144 -14.92 -3.51 2.39
C ALA A 144 -16.15 -4.36 1.99
N ASP A 145 -16.12 -5.08 0.87
CA ASP A 145 -17.19 -5.93 0.33
C ASP A 145 -16.85 -7.43 0.45
N GLY A 146 -16.32 -7.83 1.62
CA GLY A 146 -15.80 -9.19 1.82
C GLY A 146 -16.82 -10.22 2.29
N LEU A 147 -18.06 -9.84 2.60
CA LEU A 147 -19.11 -10.78 3.03
C LEU A 147 -19.70 -11.50 1.84
N ASP A 148 -19.52 -12.82 1.77
CA ASP A 148 -20.13 -13.59 0.68
C ASP A 148 -21.68 -13.65 0.75
N LYS A 149 -22.28 -13.78 -0.43
CA LYS A 149 -23.75 -13.77 -0.59
C LYS A 149 -24.43 -14.87 0.22
N THR A 150 -23.83 -16.03 0.33
CA THR A 150 -24.43 -17.16 1.05
C THR A 150 -24.45 -16.90 2.55
N ASP A 151 -23.35 -16.40 3.12
CA ASP A 151 -23.28 -16.07 4.54
C ASP A 151 -24.18 -14.88 4.90
N TYR A 152 -24.31 -13.89 3.98
CA TYR A 152 -25.30 -12.83 4.14
C TYR A 152 -26.75 -13.36 4.20
N ASP A 153 -27.12 -14.23 3.26
CA ASP A 153 -28.48 -14.79 3.22
C ASP A 153 -28.79 -15.65 4.43
N GLU A 154 -27.85 -16.53 4.84
CA GLU A 154 -27.97 -17.34 6.05
C GLU A 154 -28.11 -16.44 7.30
N PHE A 155 -27.24 -15.43 7.44
CA PHE A 155 -27.32 -14.45 8.54
C PHE A 155 -28.70 -13.79 8.59
N MET A 156 -29.19 -13.26 7.45
CA MET A 156 -30.50 -12.59 7.38
C MET A 156 -31.67 -13.55 7.61
N GLN A 157 -31.52 -14.85 7.31
CA GLN A 157 -32.52 -15.87 7.59
C GLN A 157 -32.64 -16.12 9.10
N TYR A 158 -31.52 -16.26 9.81
CA TYR A 158 -31.49 -16.50 11.24
C TYR A 158 -31.80 -15.25 12.09
N LEU A 159 -31.51 -14.06 11.57
CA LEU A 159 -31.65 -12.81 12.30
C LEU A 159 -33.13 -12.52 12.64
N PRO A 160 -33.47 -12.34 13.96
CA PRO A 160 -34.81 -12.01 14.37
C PRO A 160 -35.31 -10.72 13.69
N SER A 161 -36.60 -10.72 13.28
CA SER A 161 -37.18 -9.65 12.44
C SER A 161 -37.00 -8.24 13.02
N ARG A 162 -36.97 -8.11 14.35
CA ARG A 162 -36.75 -6.81 15.04
C ARG A 162 -35.38 -6.19 14.78
N PHE A 163 -34.37 -7.00 14.41
CA PHE A 163 -32.99 -6.53 14.14
C PHE A 163 -32.75 -6.28 12.65
N LYS A 164 -33.57 -6.85 11.73
CA LYS A 164 -33.30 -6.76 10.28
C LYS A 164 -33.14 -5.34 9.76
N LYS A 165 -33.88 -4.38 10.33
CA LYS A 165 -33.80 -2.95 9.96
C LYS A 165 -32.60 -2.23 10.59
N ARG A 166 -31.85 -2.89 11.47
CA ARG A 166 -30.64 -2.34 12.12
C ARG A 166 -29.35 -2.74 11.40
N VAL A 167 -29.47 -3.63 10.40
CA VAL A 167 -28.33 -4.05 9.58
C VAL A 167 -27.96 -2.92 8.64
N VAL A 168 -26.69 -2.55 8.65
CA VAL A 168 -26.10 -1.49 7.83
C VAL A 168 -24.80 -1.95 7.21
N SER A 169 -24.33 -1.28 6.17
CA SER A 169 -22.96 -1.48 5.65
C SER A 169 -21.92 -1.04 6.67
N ALA A 170 -20.85 -1.81 6.81
CA ALA A 170 -19.68 -1.48 7.58
C ALA A 170 -18.67 -0.64 6.79
N GLU A 171 -18.96 -0.27 5.54
CA GLU A 171 -18.01 0.35 4.59
C GLU A 171 -17.12 1.41 5.24
N GLN A 172 -17.72 2.43 5.87
CA GLN A 172 -16.97 3.51 6.51
C GLN A 172 -16.02 2.99 7.60
N LEU A 173 -16.47 2.06 8.45
CA LEU A 173 -15.66 1.48 9.52
C LEU A 173 -14.56 0.59 8.96
N ALA A 174 -14.87 -0.24 7.96
CA ALA A 174 -13.95 -1.14 7.31
C ALA A 174 -12.83 -0.37 6.58
N VAL A 175 -13.20 0.65 5.80
CA VAL A 175 -12.22 1.53 5.13
C VAL A 175 -11.33 2.24 6.15
N ARG A 176 -11.92 2.83 7.21
CA ARG A 176 -11.16 3.49 8.27
C ARG A 176 -10.22 2.53 9.00
N TRP A 177 -10.63 1.29 9.24
CA TRP A 177 -9.75 0.26 9.80
C TRP A 177 -8.56 -0.02 8.89
N ILE A 178 -8.77 -0.11 7.58
CA ILE A 178 -7.72 -0.44 6.60
C ILE A 178 -6.78 0.75 6.38
N GLU A 179 -7.29 1.98 6.24
CA GLU A 179 -6.47 3.16 5.88
C GLU A 179 -5.68 3.76 7.03
N THR A 180 -6.20 3.68 8.29
CA THR A 180 -5.59 4.38 9.41
C THR A 180 -4.35 3.65 9.93
N ARG A 181 -3.23 4.38 10.03
CA ARG A 181 -1.95 3.90 10.59
C ARG A 181 -1.80 4.33 12.04
N THR A 182 -1.22 3.45 12.86
CA THR A 182 -0.76 3.78 14.20
C THR A 182 0.66 4.34 14.16
N GLU A 183 1.10 4.99 15.24
CA GLU A 183 2.48 5.49 15.34
C GLU A 183 3.51 4.36 15.19
N ARG A 184 3.22 3.19 15.77
CA ARG A 184 4.09 2.01 15.68
C ARG A 184 4.19 1.50 14.23
N GLU A 185 3.07 1.46 13.49
CA GLU A 185 3.10 1.11 12.06
C GLU A 185 3.93 2.12 11.26
N MET A 186 3.90 3.42 11.60
CA MET A 186 4.69 4.44 10.89
C MET A 186 6.19 4.30 11.10
N VAL A 187 6.64 3.80 12.26
CA VAL A 187 8.07 3.46 12.48
C VAL A 187 8.48 2.32 11.54
N LEU A 188 7.64 1.30 11.39
CA LEU A 188 7.89 0.19 10.48
C LEU A 188 7.85 0.62 9.01
N PHE A 189 6.91 1.48 8.63
CA PHE A 189 6.82 2.01 7.27
C PHE A 189 8.11 2.69 6.83
N ASN A 190 8.74 3.47 7.69
CA ASN A 190 10.02 4.10 7.38
C ASN A 190 11.10 3.05 7.05
N GLN A 191 11.17 1.97 7.83
CA GLN A 191 12.09 0.86 7.55
C GLN A 191 11.75 0.15 6.24
N LEU A 192 10.47 -0.12 5.98
CA LEU A 192 10.05 -0.81 4.75
C LEU A 192 10.42 0.01 3.49
N VAL A 193 10.13 1.29 3.50
CA VAL A 193 10.45 2.18 2.37
C VAL A 193 11.95 2.25 2.16
N SER A 194 12.74 2.34 3.24
CA SER A 194 14.21 2.29 3.13
C SER A 194 14.71 0.99 2.48
N ILE A 195 14.13 -0.17 2.85
CA ILE A 195 14.46 -1.46 2.20
C ILE A 195 14.12 -1.45 0.72
N THR A 196 12.95 -0.90 0.36
CA THR A 196 12.51 -0.78 -1.03
C THR A 196 13.49 0.05 -1.85
N HIS A 197 13.85 1.25 -1.37
CA HIS A 197 14.85 2.12 -2.03
C HIS A 197 16.21 1.45 -2.15
N GLU A 198 16.67 0.71 -1.12
CA GLU A 198 17.96 0.00 -1.19
C GLU A 198 17.97 -1.10 -2.26
N ILE A 199 16.85 -1.83 -2.40
CA ILE A 199 16.72 -2.86 -3.45
C ILE A 199 16.71 -2.20 -4.84
N ILE A 200 15.98 -1.10 -5.03
CA ILE A 200 15.97 -0.33 -6.28
C ILE A 200 17.37 0.19 -6.61
N ALA A 201 18.04 0.81 -5.65
CA ALA A 201 19.38 1.35 -5.84
C ALA A 201 20.46 0.28 -6.13
N GLU A 202 20.29 -0.96 -5.62
CA GLU A 202 21.14 -2.09 -5.98
C GLU A 202 20.79 -2.65 -7.36
N ALA A 203 19.50 -2.75 -7.69
CA ALA A 203 19.00 -3.19 -9.01
C ALA A 203 19.51 -2.26 -10.11
N PHE A 204 19.44 -0.95 -9.89
CA PHE A 204 19.93 0.08 -10.81
C PHE A 204 21.40 0.44 -10.58
N SER A 205 22.24 -0.58 -10.56
CA SER A 205 23.68 -0.41 -10.39
C SER A 205 24.49 -1.40 -11.25
N GLU A 206 25.80 -1.15 -11.34
CA GLU A 206 26.79 -2.03 -11.99
C GLU A 206 26.89 -3.43 -11.39
N LYS A 207 26.29 -3.65 -10.20
CA LYS A 207 26.23 -4.98 -9.58
C LYS A 207 25.25 -5.91 -10.28
N VAL A 208 24.21 -5.35 -10.87
CA VAL A 208 23.13 -6.06 -11.53
C VAL A 208 23.14 -5.84 -13.04
N ILE A 209 23.41 -4.62 -13.48
CA ILE A 209 23.32 -4.22 -14.90
C ILE A 209 24.72 -4.21 -15.53
N THR A 210 24.91 -5.13 -16.48
CA THR A 210 26.00 -5.09 -17.46
C THR A 210 25.42 -4.54 -18.76
N THR A 211 25.73 -3.28 -19.08
CA THR A 211 25.23 -2.60 -20.29
C THR A 211 25.56 -3.35 -21.58
N GLY A 212 24.59 -3.47 -22.47
CA GLY A 212 24.71 -4.26 -23.70
C GLY A 212 24.48 -5.75 -23.53
N VAL A 213 24.20 -6.23 -22.29
CA VAL A 213 23.97 -7.65 -21.99
C VAL A 213 22.68 -7.84 -21.19
N THR A 214 22.56 -7.15 -20.03
CA THR A 214 21.41 -7.26 -19.13
C THR A 214 20.15 -6.70 -19.78
N THR A 215 19.05 -7.42 -19.67
CA THR A 215 17.74 -6.99 -20.15
C THR A 215 16.89 -6.39 -19.01
N THR A 216 15.79 -5.74 -19.35
CA THR A 216 14.80 -5.26 -18.38
C THR A 216 14.23 -6.40 -17.54
N SER A 217 13.90 -7.52 -18.16
CA SER A 217 13.39 -8.72 -17.48
C SER A 217 14.42 -9.34 -16.54
N ASP A 218 15.72 -9.33 -16.88
CA ASP A 218 16.75 -9.79 -15.95
C ASP A 218 16.75 -9.00 -14.65
N VAL A 219 16.53 -7.66 -14.72
CA VAL A 219 16.45 -6.79 -13.53
C VAL A 219 15.19 -7.06 -12.74
N GLU A 220 14.02 -7.21 -13.38
CA GLU A 220 12.76 -7.57 -12.72
C GLU A 220 12.88 -8.88 -11.93
N TRP A 221 13.43 -9.92 -12.56
CA TRP A 221 13.64 -11.21 -11.89
C TRP A 221 14.71 -11.15 -10.80
N TRP A 222 15.73 -10.32 -10.97
CA TRP A 222 16.70 -10.08 -9.92
C TRP A 222 16.05 -9.44 -8.67
N MET A 223 15.18 -8.44 -8.85
CA MET A 223 14.42 -7.84 -7.75
C MET A 223 13.57 -8.88 -7.02
N ARG A 224 12.86 -9.74 -7.77
CA ARG A 224 12.07 -10.86 -7.21
C ARG A 224 12.93 -11.83 -6.40
N GLN A 225 14.10 -12.19 -6.94
CA GLN A 225 15.02 -13.09 -6.27
C GLN A 225 15.58 -12.44 -4.99
N LYS A 226 15.94 -11.18 -5.05
CA LYS A 226 16.45 -10.41 -3.89
C LYS A 226 15.45 -10.34 -2.74
N VAL A 227 14.19 -10.08 -3.04
CA VAL A 227 13.09 -10.09 -2.05
C VAL A 227 13.00 -11.46 -1.35
N THR A 228 13.03 -12.54 -2.12
CA THR A 228 13.00 -13.91 -1.59
C THR A 228 14.22 -14.21 -0.70
N GLU A 229 15.42 -13.82 -1.12
CA GLU A 229 16.67 -14.01 -0.36
C GLU A 229 16.67 -13.23 0.95
N MET A 230 16.08 -12.03 0.97
CA MET A 230 15.90 -11.24 2.18
C MET A 230 14.80 -11.81 3.10
N GLY A 231 13.97 -12.73 2.59
CA GLY A 231 12.86 -13.31 3.33
C GLY A 231 11.69 -12.33 3.54
N VAL A 232 11.47 -11.40 2.63
CA VAL A 232 10.27 -10.58 2.51
C VAL A 232 9.49 -11.00 1.27
N GLU A 233 8.34 -10.40 1.01
CA GLU A 233 7.49 -10.74 -0.14
C GLU A 233 7.33 -9.52 -1.05
N THR A 234 6.89 -9.73 -2.29
CA THR A 234 6.37 -8.65 -3.15
C THR A 234 4.90 -8.92 -3.45
N TRP A 235 4.10 -7.87 -3.54
CA TRP A 235 2.67 -7.99 -3.78
C TRP A 235 2.29 -7.88 -5.26
N PHE A 236 3.22 -7.47 -6.12
CA PHE A 236 3.11 -7.51 -7.57
C PHE A 236 4.45 -7.86 -8.21
N HIS A 237 4.44 -8.18 -9.50
CA HIS A 237 5.68 -8.42 -10.24
C HIS A 237 6.26 -7.09 -10.68
N PRO A 238 7.52 -6.76 -10.32
CA PRO A 238 8.14 -5.50 -10.70
C PRO A 238 8.11 -5.24 -12.19
N THR A 239 8.13 -3.98 -12.58
CA THR A 239 8.34 -3.60 -13.98
C THR A 239 9.62 -2.78 -14.13
N VAL A 240 10.31 -2.95 -15.26
CA VAL A 240 11.45 -2.12 -15.66
C VAL A 240 11.25 -1.67 -17.09
N ASP A 241 11.17 -0.37 -17.30
CA ASP A 241 10.94 0.25 -18.60
C ASP A 241 12.15 1.07 -19.05
N ILE A 242 12.31 1.20 -20.36
CA ILE A 242 13.38 2.01 -20.99
C ILE A 242 12.76 3.12 -21.83
N GLN A 243 13.28 4.32 -21.69
CA GLN A 243 13.06 5.41 -22.63
C GLN A 243 14.41 5.82 -23.24
N ARG A 244 14.50 5.85 -24.58
CA ARG A 244 15.71 6.20 -25.32
C ARG A 244 15.37 7.09 -26.52
N SER A 245 16.39 7.75 -27.06
CA SER A 245 16.23 8.83 -28.08
C SER A 245 15.55 8.42 -29.39
N ASN A 246 15.59 7.14 -29.77
CA ASN A 246 15.14 6.65 -31.05
C ASN A 246 13.86 5.79 -31.03
N GLU A 247 13.16 5.73 -29.90
CA GLU A 247 11.96 4.89 -29.73
C GLU A 247 10.71 5.72 -29.42
N GLY A 248 9.53 5.18 -29.73
CA GLY A 248 8.23 5.80 -29.43
C GLY A 248 7.95 5.96 -27.93
N LEU A 249 6.97 6.82 -27.56
CA LEU A 249 6.56 6.97 -26.17
C LEU A 249 6.05 5.63 -25.63
N VAL A 250 6.67 5.12 -24.56
CA VAL A 250 6.21 3.91 -23.88
C VAL A 250 4.85 4.22 -23.23
N SER A 251 3.84 3.42 -23.55
CA SER A 251 2.56 3.51 -22.88
C SER A 251 2.65 2.73 -21.56
N HIS A 252 2.27 3.36 -20.47
CA HIS A 252 2.17 2.72 -19.16
C HIS A 252 1.31 1.43 -19.19
N LEU A 253 0.27 1.41 -20.06
CA LEU A 253 -0.55 0.22 -20.31
C LEU A 253 0.23 -1.01 -20.78
N TYR A 254 1.29 -0.81 -21.55
CA TYR A 254 2.08 -1.95 -22.05
C TYR A 254 2.94 -2.59 -20.96
N SER A 255 3.29 -1.84 -19.91
CA SER A 255 4.04 -2.39 -18.77
C SER A 255 3.26 -3.45 -18.00
N PHE A 256 1.91 -3.33 -17.93
CA PHE A 256 1.07 -4.26 -17.19
C PHE A 256 0.47 -5.40 -18.04
N SER A 257 0.02 -5.12 -19.26
CA SER A 257 -0.78 -6.08 -20.05
C SER A 257 -0.14 -6.61 -21.31
N GLY A 258 0.87 -5.95 -21.81
CA GLY A 258 1.60 -6.33 -23.00
C GLY A 258 3.04 -5.88 -22.86
N ARG A 259 3.78 -6.58 -21.97
CA ARG A 259 5.19 -6.22 -21.75
C ARG A 259 5.91 -6.09 -23.04
N PRO A 260 6.67 -5.00 -23.26
CA PRO A 260 7.59 -4.90 -24.36
C PRO A 260 8.49 -6.15 -24.37
N GLU A 261 8.94 -6.56 -25.53
CA GLU A 261 10.00 -7.57 -25.64
C GLU A 261 11.15 -7.18 -24.71
N ASP A 262 11.82 -8.19 -24.11
CA ASP A 262 13.02 -8.00 -23.29
C ASP A 262 13.98 -7.03 -23.97
N MET A 263 14.10 -5.83 -23.42
CA MET A 263 14.96 -4.81 -24.00
C MET A 263 16.32 -4.85 -23.33
N VAL A 264 17.37 -5.01 -24.16
CA VAL A 264 18.74 -4.87 -23.67
C VAL A 264 19.02 -3.42 -23.26
N ILE A 265 19.51 -3.24 -22.05
CA ILE A 265 19.86 -1.95 -21.46
C ILE A 265 21.16 -1.43 -22.09
N LEU A 266 21.11 -0.22 -22.66
CA LEU A 266 22.22 0.39 -23.41
C LEU A 266 22.67 1.71 -22.78
N PRO A 267 23.93 2.15 -23.03
CA PRO A 267 24.38 3.48 -22.62
C PRO A 267 23.49 4.59 -23.21
N GLY A 268 23.03 5.50 -22.37
CA GLY A 268 22.15 6.60 -22.75
C GLY A 268 20.66 6.35 -22.50
N ASP A 269 20.29 5.17 -22.01
CA ASP A 269 18.90 4.86 -21.64
C ASP A 269 18.51 5.58 -20.35
N LEU A 270 17.27 6.04 -20.31
CA LEU A 270 16.57 6.42 -19.09
C LEU A 270 15.72 5.23 -18.67
N LEU A 271 16.05 4.62 -17.54
CA LEU A 271 15.31 3.51 -16.96
C LEU A 271 14.28 4.02 -15.96
N HIS A 272 13.21 3.28 -15.82
CA HIS A 272 12.18 3.44 -14.81
C HIS A 272 11.90 2.06 -14.20
N CYS A 273 11.67 1.97 -12.90
CA CYS A 273 11.11 0.78 -12.28
C CYS A 273 9.90 1.14 -11.45
N ASP A 274 9.01 0.16 -11.33
CA ASP A 274 7.90 0.13 -10.39
C ASP A 274 8.05 -1.12 -9.52
N PHE A 275 8.17 -0.92 -8.20
CA PHE A 275 8.55 -1.98 -7.27
C PHE A 275 8.02 -1.75 -5.85
N GLY A 276 7.44 -2.81 -5.28
CA GLY A 276 6.95 -2.82 -3.91
C GLY A 276 7.20 -4.13 -3.17
N ILE A 277 7.33 -4.05 -1.85
CA ILE A 277 7.51 -5.20 -0.96
C ILE A 277 6.40 -5.29 0.07
N THR A 278 6.19 -6.51 0.57
CA THR A 278 5.33 -6.81 1.72
C THR A 278 6.19 -7.29 2.89
N TYR A 279 6.07 -6.62 4.03
CA TYR A 279 6.72 -7.03 5.27
C TYR A 279 5.87 -6.65 6.47
N LEU A 280 5.72 -7.54 7.45
CA LEU A 280 4.89 -7.32 8.64
C LEU A 280 3.44 -6.92 8.32
N ARG A 281 2.89 -7.45 7.22
CA ARG A 281 1.55 -7.13 6.68
C ARG A 281 1.36 -5.68 6.22
N LEU A 282 2.45 -4.99 5.94
CA LEU A 282 2.45 -3.67 5.34
C LEU A 282 3.12 -3.75 3.96
N ASN A 283 2.63 -2.94 3.03
CA ASN A 283 3.12 -2.89 1.65
C ASN A 283 3.76 -1.55 1.37
N THR A 284 4.82 -1.56 0.56
CA THR A 284 5.38 -0.36 -0.07
C THR A 284 5.09 -0.36 -1.55
N ASP A 285 5.21 0.82 -2.15
CA ASP A 285 5.14 1.05 -3.57
C ASP A 285 6.02 2.25 -3.92
N CYS A 286 6.96 2.07 -4.86
CA CYS A 286 7.92 3.10 -5.21
C CYS A 286 8.33 3.00 -6.67
N GLN A 287 8.38 4.14 -7.36
CA GLN A 287 8.90 4.24 -8.72
C GLN A 287 10.09 5.19 -8.73
N GLU A 288 11.21 4.72 -9.27
CA GLU A 288 12.44 5.51 -9.41
C GLU A 288 13.00 5.43 -10.83
N LEU A 289 13.79 6.45 -11.17
CA LEU A 289 14.44 6.62 -12.46
C LEU A 289 15.95 6.47 -12.34
N ALA A 290 16.56 5.83 -13.34
CA ALA A 290 18.00 5.75 -13.47
C ALA A 290 18.47 6.14 -14.87
N TYR A 291 19.68 6.69 -14.99
CA TYR A 291 20.31 6.97 -16.26
C TYR A 291 21.56 6.10 -16.46
N VAL A 292 21.64 5.45 -17.60
CA VAL A 292 22.79 4.65 -18.00
C VAL A 292 23.83 5.55 -18.65
N LEU A 293 24.94 5.78 -17.96
CA LEU A 293 26.01 6.65 -18.43
C LEU A 293 26.61 6.18 -19.75
N LYS A 294 26.79 7.09 -20.69
CA LYS A 294 27.60 6.86 -21.90
C LYS A 294 29.09 6.86 -21.55
N PRO A 295 29.92 6.23 -22.39
CA PRO A 295 31.37 6.28 -22.18
C PRO A 295 31.91 7.71 -22.04
N GLY A 296 32.57 7.99 -20.92
CA GLY A 296 33.13 9.29 -20.58
C GLY A 296 32.19 10.26 -19.85
N GLU A 297 30.91 9.91 -19.66
CA GLU A 297 30.00 10.68 -18.82
C GLU A 297 30.23 10.40 -17.34
N THR A 298 30.08 11.44 -16.51
CA THR A 298 30.18 11.37 -15.05
C THR A 298 28.90 11.87 -14.36
N SER A 299 27.89 12.25 -15.11
CA SER A 299 26.59 12.72 -14.61
C SER A 299 25.52 12.48 -15.68
N ALA A 300 24.27 12.46 -15.25
CA ALA A 300 23.15 12.49 -16.18
C ALA A 300 23.14 13.81 -16.98
N PRO A 301 22.67 13.80 -18.24
CA PRO A 301 22.48 15.00 -19.02
C PRO A 301 21.55 16.01 -18.33
N SER A 302 21.89 17.29 -18.39
CA SER A 302 21.13 18.36 -17.73
C SER A 302 19.66 18.40 -18.12
N PHE A 303 19.31 18.08 -19.37
CA PHE A 303 17.92 18.05 -19.83
C PHE A 303 17.10 16.95 -19.15
N LEU A 304 17.68 15.79 -18.79
CA LEU A 304 17.01 14.74 -17.99
C LEU A 304 16.86 15.16 -16.53
N VAL A 305 17.87 15.84 -15.97
CA VAL A 305 17.77 16.41 -14.61
C VAL A 305 16.66 17.46 -14.53
N GLU A 306 16.53 18.33 -15.52
CA GLU A 306 15.44 19.30 -15.59
C GLU A 306 14.07 18.65 -15.83
N ALA A 307 14.04 17.53 -16.56
CA ALA A 307 12.82 16.74 -16.71
C ALA A 307 12.37 16.14 -15.36
N LEU A 308 13.30 15.55 -14.58
CA LEU A 308 12.99 15.03 -13.24
C LEU A 308 12.41 16.11 -12.31
N LYS A 309 12.98 17.33 -12.32
CA LYS A 309 12.44 18.46 -11.55
C LYS A 309 10.99 18.78 -11.90
N LYS A 310 10.58 18.61 -13.16
CA LYS A 310 9.18 18.81 -13.57
C LYS A 310 8.28 17.72 -12.97
N GLY A 311 8.73 16.48 -12.87
CA GLY A 311 8.04 15.43 -12.14
C GLY A 311 7.90 15.75 -10.64
N ASN A 312 9.01 16.16 -9.99
CA ASN A 312 8.97 16.59 -8.60
C ASN A 312 8.04 17.77 -8.37
N ARG A 313 7.91 18.70 -9.33
CA ARG A 313 6.98 19.81 -9.21
C ARG A 313 5.52 19.37 -9.25
N VAL A 314 5.19 18.32 -9.99
CA VAL A 314 3.85 17.71 -9.95
C VAL A 314 3.60 17.07 -8.58
N GLN A 315 4.60 16.39 -7.99
CA GLN A 315 4.50 15.88 -6.61
C GLN A 315 4.23 17.00 -5.59
N ASP A 316 4.91 18.16 -5.72
CA ASP A 316 4.66 19.32 -4.86
C ASP A 316 3.22 19.81 -4.99
N HIS A 317 2.71 19.98 -6.22
CA HIS A 317 1.34 20.42 -6.46
C HIS A 317 0.30 19.47 -5.86
N LEU A 318 0.53 18.16 -5.97
CA LEU A 318 -0.34 17.16 -5.39
C LEU A 318 -0.35 17.26 -3.87
N THR A 319 0.83 17.17 -3.25
CA THR A 319 0.95 17.10 -1.79
C THR A 319 0.52 18.39 -1.09
N GLU A 320 0.76 19.58 -1.70
CA GLU A 320 0.22 20.87 -1.26
C GLU A 320 -1.32 20.98 -1.39
N SER A 321 -1.94 20.15 -2.22
CA SER A 321 -3.40 20.16 -2.42
C SER A 321 -4.13 19.19 -1.49
N MET A 322 -3.42 18.29 -0.82
CA MET A 322 -4.00 17.36 0.16
C MET A 322 -4.44 18.09 1.40
N LYS A 323 -5.74 18.00 1.74
CA LYS A 323 -6.33 18.56 2.96
C LYS A 323 -7.40 17.62 3.49
N GLU A 324 -7.46 17.49 4.82
CA GLU A 324 -8.47 16.66 5.47
C GLU A 324 -9.89 17.05 5.04
N GLY A 325 -10.69 16.05 4.74
CA GLY A 325 -12.10 16.21 4.34
C GLY A 325 -12.33 16.51 2.86
N LEU A 326 -11.29 16.87 2.07
CA LEU A 326 -11.44 16.98 0.62
C LEU A 326 -11.53 15.58 0.00
N THR A 327 -12.33 15.47 -1.03
CA THR A 327 -12.41 14.24 -1.84
C THR A 327 -11.21 14.10 -2.77
N GLY A 328 -10.92 12.88 -3.21
CA GLY A 328 -9.86 12.62 -4.19
C GLY A 328 -10.03 13.44 -5.47
N ASN A 329 -11.26 13.59 -5.96
CA ASN A 329 -11.56 14.41 -7.15
C ASN A 329 -11.26 15.91 -6.94
N GLU A 330 -11.55 16.48 -5.77
CA GLU A 330 -11.24 17.87 -5.46
C GLU A 330 -9.73 18.12 -5.38
N ILE A 331 -8.99 17.18 -4.76
CA ILE A 331 -7.53 17.24 -4.68
C ILE A 331 -6.93 17.12 -6.08
N LEU A 332 -7.37 16.13 -6.88
CA LEU A 332 -6.91 15.91 -8.25
C LEU A 332 -7.09 17.15 -9.11
N SER A 333 -8.31 17.71 -9.16
CA SER A 333 -8.61 18.91 -9.95
C SER A 333 -7.69 20.06 -9.57
N THR A 334 -7.54 20.30 -8.26
CA THR A 334 -6.67 21.38 -7.76
C THR A 334 -5.21 21.20 -8.16
N ALA A 335 -4.68 19.98 -8.02
CA ALA A 335 -3.29 19.67 -8.36
C ALA A 335 -3.00 19.75 -9.86
N LEU A 336 -3.91 19.20 -10.68
CA LEU A 336 -3.80 19.27 -12.15
C LEU A 336 -3.85 20.70 -12.66
N ASP A 337 -4.75 21.53 -12.13
CA ASP A 337 -4.87 22.94 -12.53
C ASP A 337 -3.61 23.74 -12.17
N LYS A 338 -3.04 23.54 -10.97
CA LYS A 338 -1.76 24.14 -10.58
C LYS A 338 -0.65 23.77 -11.57
N GLY A 339 -0.49 22.48 -11.85
CA GLY A 339 0.54 21.98 -12.77
C GLY A 339 0.37 22.53 -14.20
N ARG A 340 -0.86 22.51 -14.73
CA ARG A 340 -1.17 23.04 -16.08
C ARG A 340 -0.93 24.54 -16.19
N ASN A 341 -1.25 25.30 -15.14
CA ASN A 341 -0.99 26.74 -15.11
C ASN A 341 0.50 27.08 -15.08
N GLU A 342 1.37 26.17 -14.63
CA GLU A 342 2.84 26.27 -14.73
C GLU A 342 3.39 25.69 -16.04
N GLY A 343 2.51 25.26 -16.96
CA GLY A 343 2.92 24.68 -18.26
C GLY A 343 3.40 23.24 -18.18
N LEU A 344 3.11 22.52 -17.07
CA LEU A 344 3.37 21.09 -16.94
C LEU A 344 2.25 20.27 -17.61
N ARG A 345 2.55 19.01 -17.92
CA ARG A 345 1.58 18.03 -18.44
C ARG A 345 1.44 16.87 -17.44
N PRO A 346 0.77 17.11 -16.29
CA PRO A 346 0.66 16.12 -15.21
C PRO A 346 -0.37 15.05 -15.51
N ALA A 347 -0.13 13.85 -14.99
CA ALA A 347 -1.13 12.81 -14.76
C ALA A 347 -0.91 12.25 -13.35
N ILE A 348 -1.98 12.16 -12.54
CA ILE A 348 -1.92 11.79 -11.12
C ILE A 348 -2.85 10.61 -10.89
N TYR A 349 -2.35 9.56 -10.24
CA TYR A 349 -3.11 8.34 -9.94
C TYR A 349 -2.70 7.73 -8.60
N THR A 350 -2.63 8.61 -7.61
CA THR A 350 -2.23 8.34 -6.23
C THR A 350 -3.30 7.55 -5.47
N HIS A 351 -2.89 6.53 -4.73
CA HIS A 351 -3.78 5.64 -3.98
C HIS A 351 -3.33 5.43 -2.53
N PRO A 352 -4.25 5.01 -1.62
CA PRO A 352 -3.87 4.60 -0.27
C PRO A 352 -2.99 3.36 -0.29
N LEU A 353 -2.07 3.27 0.70
CA LEU A 353 -1.11 2.21 0.88
C LEU A 353 -1.17 1.69 2.32
N GLY A 354 -1.01 0.38 2.53
CA GLY A 354 -1.07 -0.17 3.88
C GLY A 354 -1.07 -1.67 3.94
N ALA A 355 -2.12 -2.26 4.52
CA ALA A 355 -2.29 -3.71 4.57
C ALA A 355 -2.46 -4.34 3.18
N TYR A 356 -2.80 -3.53 2.21
CA TYR A 356 -2.86 -3.85 0.78
C TYR A 356 -2.05 -2.80 0.01
N GLY A 357 -1.50 -3.16 -1.14
CA GLY A 357 -0.81 -2.24 -2.01
C GLY A 357 -1.79 -1.21 -2.59
N HIS A 358 -2.76 -1.63 -3.39
CA HIS A 358 -3.93 -0.82 -3.70
C HIS A 358 -4.93 -0.93 -2.54
N SER A 359 -4.82 -0.03 -1.57
CA SER A 359 -5.57 -0.10 -0.32
C SER A 359 -6.91 0.64 -0.39
N ALA A 360 -7.78 0.44 0.62
CA ALA A 360 -9.00 1.22 0.74
C ALA A 360 -8.72 2.62 1.31
N GLY A 361 -9.49 3.61 0.87
CA GLY A 361 -9.39 5.01 1.27
C GLY A 361 -9.61 5.95 0.09
N THR A 362 -9.09 7.17 0.19
CA THR A 362 -9.22 8.19 -0.86
C THR A 362 -8.29 7.92 -2.03
N THR A 363 -8.83 7.66 -3.22
CA THR A 363 -8.07 7.59 -4.46
C THR A 363 -8.02 8.97 -5.14
N ILE A 364 -6.87 9.40 -5.62
CA ILE A 364 -6.66 10.73 -6.24
C ILE A 364 -6.28 10.53 -7.70
N GLY A 365 -7.31 10.43 -8.55
CA GLY A 365 -7.18 10.10 -9.97
C GLY A 365 -6.87 8.64 -10.25
N MET A 366 -7.05 8.26 -11.49
CA MET A 366 -6.69 6.95 -12.05
C MET A 366 -5.85 7.18 -13.30
N TRP A 367 -4.95 6.25 -13.63
CA TRP A 367 -4.07 6.39 -14.79
C TRP A 367 -4.83 6.63 -16.12
N ASP A 368 -6.05 6.12 -16.24
CA ASP A 368 -6.94 6.24 -17.41
C ASP A 368 -8.05 7.28 -17.20
N SER A 369 -8.14 7.90 -16.00
CA SER A 369 -9.14 8.90 -15.68
C SER A 369 -8.52 10.09 -14.93
N GLN A 370 -8.27 11.16 -15.68
CA GLN A 370 -7.63 12.40 -15.18
C GLN A 370 -8.62 13.57 -15.03
N GLY A 371 -9.82 13.28 -14.64
CA GLY A 371 -10.87 14.27 -14.40
C GLY A 371 -12.20 13.79 -14.94
N GLY A 372 -13.13 13.68 -14.08
CA GLY A 372 -14.47 13.19 -14.32
C GLY A 372 -14.95 12.43 -13.09
N VAL A 373 -16.24 12.30 -12.95
CA VAL A 373 -16.83 11.58 -11.84
C VAL A 373 -16.65 10.08 -12.09
N MET A 374 -15.52 9.54 -11.68
CA MET A 374 -15.44 8.10 -11.41
C MET A 374 -16.24 7.84 -10.16
N LYS A 375 -17.28 7.03 -10.26
CA LYS A 375 -18.25 6.84 -9.16
C LYS A 375 -17.83 5.74 -8.19
N ASP A 376 -16.84 4.93 -8.53
CA ASP A 376 -16.79 3.58 -7.98
C ASP A 376 -15.46 3.18 -7.28
N ASP A 377 -14.45 4.03 -7.10
CA ASP A 377 -13.15 3.62 -6.55
C ASP A 377 -12.58 4.55 -5.46
N GLY A 378 -13.42 5.08 -4.61
CA GLY A 378 -12.96 5.92 -3.48
C GLY A 378 -12.57 7.35 -3.85
N GLU A 379 -12.68 7.78 -5.14
CA GLU A 379 -12.36 9.15 -5.54
C GLU A 379 -13.22 10.23 -4.86
N ASN A 380 -14.44 9.88 -4.48
CA ASN A 380 -15.34 10.75 -3.72
C ASN A 380 -15.27 10.51 -2.21
N TYR A 381 -14.40 9.60 -1.76
CA TYR A 381 -14.17 9.38 -0.35
C TYR A 381 -13.28 10.52 0.21
N PRO A 382 -13.60 11.06 1.40
CA PRO A 382 -12.83 12.17 1.94
C PRO A 382 -11.46 11.73 2.45
N LEU A 383 -10.45 12.56 2.22
CA LEU A 383 -9.11 12.39 2.77
C LEU A 383 -9.14 12.43 4.29
N ASN A 384 -8.62 11.41 4.91
CA ASN A 384 -8.56 11.27 6.36
C ASN A 384 -7.13 11.32 6.88
N LEU A 385 -6.98 11.76 8.13
CA LEU A 385 -5.69 11.78 8.81
C LEU A 385 -5.18 10.36 9.11
N ASN A 386 -3.87 10.26 9.28
CA ASN A 386 -3.13 9.04 9.60
C ASN A 386 -3.20 7.98 8.49
N THR A 387 -3.17 8.41 7.24
CA THR A 387 -3.17 7.53 6.06
C THR A 387 -1.84 7.62 5.31
N VAL A 388 -1.34 6.48 4.84
CA VAL A 388 -0.18 6.39 3.95
C VAL A 388 -0.68 6.27 2.52
N TYR A 389 0.01 6.95 1.60
CA TYR A 389 -0.27 6.97 0.17
C TYR A 389 0.96 6.56 -0.63
N ALA A 390 0.75 5.87 -1.72
CA ALA A 390 1.64 5.86 -2.86
C ALA A 390 1.40 7.14 -3.64
N ILE A 391 2.34 8.10 -3.57
CA ILE A 391 2.27 9.40 -4.29
C ILE A 391 2.70 9.16 -5.72
N GLU A 392 1.82 8.50 -6.47
CA GLU A 392 2.04 8.01 -7.80
C GLU A 392 1.52 8.99 -8.86
N LEU A 393 2.40 9.35 -9.81
CA LEU A 393 2.09 10.33 -10.85
C LEU A 393 3.15 10.32 -11.96
N ASN A 394 2.85 11.03 -13.04
CA ASN A 394 3.86 11.37 -14.03
C ASN A 394 3.73 12.79 -14.56
N SER A 395 4.81 13.28 -15.13
CA SER A 395 4.83 14.47 -16.00
C SER A 395 5.33 14.10 -17.38
N THR A 396 4.57 14.38 -18.42
CA THR A 396 5.05 14.27 -19.79
C THR A 396 5.91 15.48 -20.12
N VAL A 397 7.15 15.26 -20.58
CA VAL A 397 8.13 16.29 -20.86
C VAL A 397 8.62 16.14 -22.30
N HIS A 398 8.55 17.21 -23.10
CA HIS A 398 9.20 17.24 -24.41
C HIS A 398 10.71 17.49 -24.25
N LEU A 399 11.52 16.61 -24.83
CA LEU A 399 12.97 16.76 -24.89
C LEU A 399 13.42 17.14 -26.28
N PRO A 400 13.82 18.40 -26.54
CA PRO A 400 14.35 18.81 -27.83
C PRO A 400 15.57 18.01 -28.28
N GLU A 401 16.42 17.55 -27.33
CA GLU A 401 17.62 16.76 -27.57
C GLU A 401 17.31 15.38 -28.15
N TRP A 402 16.13 14.84 -27.85
CA TRP A 402 15.64 13.56 -28.37
C TRP A 402 14.54 13.73 -29.41
N ASP A 403 14.10 14.98 -29.70
CA ASP A 403 12.97 15.33 -30.55
C ASP A 403 11.69 14.52 -30.23
N ARG A 404 11.40 14.38 -28.93
CA ARG A 404 10.27 13.56 -28.48
C ARG A 404 9.81 13.90 -27.08
N ASP A 405 8.63 13.40 -26.76
CA ASP A 405 8.10 13.38 -25.42
C ASP A 405 8.62 12.15 -24.62
N ILE A 406 8.92 12.35 -23.36
CA ILE A 406 9.17 11.30 -22.37
C ILE A 406 8.19 11.44 -21.21
N ARG A 407 8.07 10.39 -20.40
CA ARG A 407 7.35 10.43 -19.11
C ARG A 407 8.33 10.34 -17.97
N ILE A 408 8.22 11.27 -17.06
CA ILE A 408 8.86 11.21 -15.74
C ILE A 408 7.82 10.63 -14.79
N MET A 409 7.91 9.33 -14.53
CA MET A 409 7.05 8.56 -13.62
C MET A 409 7.74 8.47 -12.28
N LEU A 410 7.02 8.81 -11.22
CA LEU A 410 7.54 8.87 -9.85
C LEU A 410 6.49 8.35 -8.89
N GLU A 411 6.94 7.59 -7.91
CA GLU A 411 6.08 7.11 -6.84
C GLU A 411 6.84 6.98 -5.54
N GLU A 412 6.27 7.54 -4.48
CA GLU A 412 6.91 7.52 -3.16
C GLU A 412 5.86 7.39 -2.05
N ALA A 413 6.22 6.63 -1.02
CA ALA A 413 5.36 6.52 0.15
C ALA A 413 5.28 7.86 0.90
N GLY A 414 4.06 8.40 1.03
CA GLY A 414 3.76 9.63 1.75
C GLY A 414 2.78 9.39 2.89
N PHE A 415 2.95 10.09 3.99
CA PHE A 415 2.05 10.06 5.14
C PHE A 415 1.32 11.37 5.30
N PHE A 416 -0.01 11.31 5.37
CA PHE A 416 -0.87 12.43 5.68
C PHE A 416 -1.38 12.31 7.12
N GLY A 417 -0.84 13.13 8.00
CA GLY A 417 -1.11 13.13 9.44
C GLY A 417 -1.57 14.49 9.98
N PRO A 418 -1.73 14.61 11.30
CA PRO A 418 -2.22 15.86 11.93
C PRO A 418 -1.36 17.10 11.62
N GLU A 419 -0.08 16.93 11.32
CA GLU A 419 0.84 18.01 10.96
C GLU A 419 0.89 18.28 9.45
N GLY A 420 0.03 17.62 8.67
CA GLY A 420 -0.02 17.68 7.22
C GLY A 420 0.73 16.52 6.55
N PHE A 421 1.12 16.73 5.30
CA PHE A 421 1.80 15.73 4.48
C PHE A 421 3.32 15.70 4.72
N ARG A 422 3.91 14.49 4.70
CA ARG A 422 5.36 14.28 4.63
C ARG A 422 5.68 13.00 3.87
N TYR A 423 6.77 12.95 3.13
CA TYR A 423 7.32 11.70 2.62
C TYR A 423 7.82 10.83 3.78
N VAL A 424 7.65 9.51 3.67
CA VAL A 424 8.03 8.58 4.74
C VAL A 424 9.55 8.43 4.83
N ASN A 425 10.22 8.25 3.70
CA ASN A 425 11.68 8.08 3.62
C ASN A 425 12.31 8.96 2.52
N GLY A 426 11.78 10.18 2.35
CA GLY A 426 12.20 11.07 1.27
C GLY A 426 11.49 10.78 -0.05
N ARG A 427 12.00 11.39 -1.12
CA ARG A 427 11.59 11.15 -2.52
C ARG A 427 12.81 11.26 -3.43
N GLN A 428 12.73 10.67 -4.61
CA GLN A 428 13.76 10.82 -5.61
C GLN A 428 13.87 12.26 -6.11
N THR A 429 15.04 12.88 -5.98
CA THR A 429 15.38 14.23 -6.51
C THR A 429 16.55 14.22 -7.45
N GLU A 430 17.25 13.11 -7.57
CA GLU A 430 18.39 12.88 -8.45
C GLU A 430 18.22 11.55 -9.17
N LEU A 431 18.64 11.46 -10.42
CA LEU A 431 18.65 10.21 -11.16
C LEU A 431 19.71 9.27 -10.60
N LEU A 432 19.36 8.00 -10.38
CA LEU A 432 20.35 6.97 -10.14
C LEU A 432 21.26 6.84 -11.36
N LEU A 433 22.55 6.59 -11.16
CA LEU A 433 23.53 6.49 -12.25
C LEU A 433 24.05 5.06 -12.39
N ILE A 434 24.14 4.58 -13.63
CA ILE A 434 24.65 3.25 -13.95
C ILE A 434 25.83 3.38 -14.93
N PRO A 435 27.06 2.99 -14.56
CA PRO A 435 27.46 2.51 -13.23
C PRO A 435 27.44 3.65 -12.17
N ARG A 436 27.30 3.27 -10.91
CA ARG A 436 27.44 4.25 -9.80
C ARG A 436 28.84 4.83 -9.79
N LEU A 437 28.90 6.13 -9.63
CA LEU A 437 30.19 6.79 -9.46
C LEU A 437 30.71 6.51 -8.03
N VAL A 438 31.65 5.61 -7.89
CA VAL A 438 32.35 5.43 -6.65
C VAL A 438 33.18 6.70 -6.39
N PRO A 439 33.03 7.42 -5.28
CA PRO A 439 33.94 8.51 -4.94
C PRO A 439 35.37 7.96 -4.99
N HIS A 440 36.24 8.55 -5.83
CA HIS A 440 37.68 8.23 -5.79
C HIS A 440 38.15 8.45 -4.33
N GLN A 441 38.32 7.37 -3.60
CA GLN A 441 39.12 7.46 -2.40
C GLN A 441 40.53 7.86 -2.88
N GLY A 442 40.86 9.16 -2.70
CA GLY A 442 42.15 9.69 -3.10
C GLY A 442 43.27 8.82 -2.57
N GLN A 443 44.15 8.45 -3.47
CA GLN A 443 45.44 7.81 -3.16
C GLN A 443 46.29 8.69 -2.23
#